data_b7cdc0fc4e0ba1e38bb5618ff2ac77a4
#
_entry.id   b7cdc0fc4e0ba1e38bb5618ff2ac77a4
#
_cell.length_a   1.000
_cell.length_b   1.000
_cell.length_c   1.000
_cell.angle_alpha   90.00
_cell.angle_beta   90.00
_cell.angle_gamma   90.00
#
_symmetry.space_group_name_H-M   'P 1'
#
loop_
_entity.id
_entity.type
_entity.pdbx_description
1 polymer ?
#
loop_
_entity_poly.entity_id
_entity_poly.type
_entity_poly.pdbx_seq_one_letter_code
_entity_poly.pdbx_strand_id
1 'polypeptide(L)'
;SSLYSNLEVYSEPQNTASYEVSDTLPFGREVYDLDYLEGEEVAVTANGNYVGDFTVASGQITIPVDYEDSTILVVGKKYSHVLETQAIDVGSGVGSSIGSITRIDRAVVRFNATAQAKVGPSLDVLEELIFRSSLTPADEAIDLVTDDKEISFLGGYGRVERVFITGSDPLPCNVTCLSLRGITADI
;
A
#
# COMPACT_ATOMS: atom_id res chain seq x y z
N SER A 1 -12.84 8.24 -2.71
CA SER A 1 -12.05 7.90 -3.90
C SER A 1 -11.20 6.70 -3.54
N SER A 2 -11.42 5.60 -4.21
CA SER A 2 -10.62 4.41 -4.02
C SER A 2 -9.27 4.64 -4.70
N LEU A 3 -8.22 4.63 -3.92
CA LEU A 3 -6.86 4.59 -4.43
C LEU A 3 -6.51 3.12 -4.66
N TYR A 4 -6.91 2.60 -5.81
CA TYR A 4 -6.33 1.35 -6.27
C TYR A 4 -4.94 1.65 -6.79
N SER A 5 -3.96 0.88 -6.35
CA SER A 5 -2.73 0.79 -7.09
C SER A 5 -3.09 0.26 -8.48
N ASN A 6 -2.88 1.04 -9.54
CA ASN A 6 -3.06 0.58 -10.91
C ASN A 6 -1.92 -0.38 -11.27
N LEU A 7 -1.94 -1.55 -10.66
CA LEU A 7 -1.31 -2.68 -11.31
C LEU A 7 -2.11 -2.90 -12.58
N GLU A 8 -1.49 -2.67 -13.71
CA GLU A 8 -2.07 -3.15 -14.95
C GLU A 8 -2.15 -4.67 -14.81
N VAL A 9 -3.38 -5.16 -14.70
CA VAL A 9 -3.63 -6.59 -14.68
C VAL A 9 -3.44 -7.08 -16.11
N TYR A 10 -2.24 -7.51 -16.43
CA TYR A 10 -1.94 -8.20 -17.67
C TYR A 10 -2.17 -9.71 -17.50
N SER A 11 -3.29 -10.08 -16.99
CA SER A 11 -3.81 -11.42 -17.13
C SER A 11 -5.17 -11.30 -17.80
N GLU A 12 -5.19 -11.21 -19.11
CA GLU A 12 -6.37 -11.72 -19.78
C GLU A 12 -6.51 -13.18 -19.39
N PRO A 13 -7.72 -13.63 -18.98
CA PRO A 13 -7.95 -15.03 -18.61
C PRO A 13 -7.80 -16.01 -19.78
N GLN A 14 -7.30 -15.56 -20.91
CA GLN A 14 -7.09 -16.34 -22.13
C GLN A 14 -5.62 -16.69 -22.38
N ASN A 15 -4.68 -16.10 -21.68
CA ASN A 15 -3.33 -16.58 -21.75
C ASN A 15 -3.10 -17.56 -20.61
N THR A 16 -3.63 -18.77 -20.76
CA THR A 16 -2.95 -19.95 -20.24
C THR A 16 -1.63 -20.02 -20.97
N ALA A 17 -0.69 -19.13 -20.63
CA ALA A 17 0.68 -19.36 -20.89
C ALA A 17 0.93 -20.76 -20.33
N SER A 18 1.28 -21.68 -21.19
CA SER A 18 1.61 -23.03 -20.83
C SER A 18 2.79 -22.94 -19.89
N TYR A 19 2.51 -23.00 -18.58
CA TYR A 19 3.52 -23.12 -17.56
C TYR A 19 4.15 -24.48 -17.75
N GLU A 20 5.27 -24.52 -18.46
CA GLU A 20 6.13 -25.69 -18.40
C GLU A 20 6.77 -25.66 -17.01
N VAL A 21 6.17 -26.41 -16.10
CA VAL A 21 6.83 -26.76 -14.84
C VAL A 21 8.05 -27.57 -15.23
N SER A 22 9.21 -26.94 -15.14
CA SER A 22 10.47 -27.67 -15.25
C SER A 22 10.64 -28.48 -13.97
N ASP A 23 10.36 -29.77 -14.06
CA ASP A 23 10.36 -30.77 -12.97
C ASP A 23 11.76 -31.00 -12.34
N THR A 24 12.77 -30.18 -12.65
CA THR A 24 14.15 -30.48 -12.31
C THR A 24 14.99 -29.37 -11.70
N LEU A 25 14.42 -28.20 -11.36
CA LEU A 25 15.21 -27.14 -10.76
C LEU A 25 14.60 -26.65 -9.42
N PRO A 26 15.42 -26.47 -8.37
CA PRO A 26 14.98 -25.91 -7.09
C PRO A 26 14.76 -24.38 -7.17
N PHE A 27 14.42 -23.88 -8.34
CA PHE A 27 14.35 -22.46 -8.65
C PHE A 27 12.94 -22.12 -9.10
N GLY A 28 12.03 -21.79 -8.23
CA GLY A 28 10.79 -21.06 -8.43
C GLY A 28 10.10 -21.17 -9.79
N ARG A 29 8.91 -20.63 -9.87
CA ARG A 29 8.11 -20.58 -11.10
C ARG A 29 8.59 -19.46 -12.02
N GLU A 30 8.80 -19.75 -13.31
CA GLU A 30 9.11 -18.77 -14.33
C GLU A 30 7.82 -18.20 -14.92
N VAL A 31 7.78 -16.88 -15.12
CA VAL A 31 6.70 -16.14 -15.76
C VAL A 31 7.25 -15.50 -17.02
N TYR A 32 6.67 -15.82 -18.17
CA TYR A 32 7.11 -15.42 -19.50
C TYR A 32 6.22 -14.34 -20.11
N ASP A 33 6.51 -13.92 -21.34
CA ASP A 33 5.78 -12.94 -22.13
C ASP A 33 5.82 -11.51 -21.54
N LEU A 34 6.92 -11.16 -20.88
CA LEU A 34 7.16 -9.85 -20.29
C LEU A 34 8.13 -8.98 -21.10
N ASP A 35 8.34 -9.27 -22.40
CA ASP A 35 9.29 -8.54 -23.26
C ASP A 35 9.05 -7.03 -23.27
N TYR A 36 7.80 -6.60 -23.14
CA TYR A 36 7.42 -5.18 -23.08
C TYR A 36 7.83 -4.47 -21.78
N LEU A 37 8.25 -5.21 -20.76
CA LEU A 37 8.77 -4.73 -19.48
C LEU A 37 10.27 -5.03 -19.31
N GLU A 38 10.97 -5.39 -20.38
CA GLU A 38 12.39 -5.74 -20.33
C GLU A 38 13.22 -4.67 -19.63
N GLY A 39 13.98 -5.08 -18.60
CA GLY A 39 14.83 -4.20 -17.80
C GLY A 39 14.08 -3.36 -16.74
N GLU A 40 12.76 -3.42 -16.70
CA GLU A 40 11.95 -2.71 -15.71
C GLU A 40 11.85 -3.53 -14.41
N GLU A 41 11.72 -2.81 -13.30
CA GLU A 41 11.39 -3.41 -12.01
C GLU A 41 9.86 -3.57 -11.90
N VAL A 42 9.42 -4.79 -11.68
CA VAL A 42 8.01 -5.17 -11.59
C VAL A 42 7.68 -5.73 -10.21
N ALA A 43 6.52 -5.39 -9.71
CA ALA A 43 5.97 -5.97 -8.50
C ALA A 43 5.07 -7.16 -8.84
N VAL A 44 5.16 -8.21 -8.04
CA VAL A 44 4.40 -9.44 -8.25
C VAL A 44 3.50 -9.73 -7.06
N THR A 45 2.25 -10.06 -7.36
CA THR A 45 1.34 -10.63 -6.36
C THR A 45 0.89 -12.02 -6.79
N ALA A 46 0.80 -12.93 -5.83
CA ALA A 46 0.35 -14.31 -6.02
C ALA A 46 -0.89 -14.53 -5.14
N ASN A 47 -2.01 -14.87 -5.75
CA ASN A 47 -3.31 -15.04 -5.07
C ASN A 47 -3.67 -13.87 -4.13
N GLY A 48 -3.26 -12.63 -4.49
CA GLY A 48 -3.49 -11.43 -3.67
C GLY A 48 -2.45 -11.19 -2.56
N ASN A 49 -1.43 -12.04 -2.45
CA ASN A 49 -0.30 -11.82 -1.54
C ASN A 49 0.88 -11.18 -2.31
N TYR A 50 1.51 -10.16 -1.74
CA TYR A 50 2.68 -9.55 -2.33
C TYR A 50 3.90 -10.45 -2.17
N VAL A 51 4.49 -10.85 -3.30
CA VAL A 51 5.64 -11.75 -3.36
C VAL A 51 6.95 -10.98 -3.28
N GLY A 52 7.03 -9.86 -4.00
CA GLY A 52 8.25 -9.04 -4.06
C GLY A 52 8.40 -8.29 -5.37
N ASP A 53 9.52 -7.60 -5.49
CA ASP A 53 9.94 -6.87 -6.69
C ASP A 53 10.97 -7.69 -7.46
N PHE A 54 10.82 -7.74 -8.77
CA PHE A 54 11.67 -8.49 -9.69
C PHE A 54 12.05 -7.63 -10.88
N THR A 55 13.25 -7.83 -11.41
CA THR A 55 13.66 -7.20 -12.67
C THR A 55 13.44 -8.17 -13.81
N VAL A 56 12.72 -7.71 -14.84
CA VAL A 56 12.49 -8.52 -16.04
C VAL A 56 13.78 -8.66 -16.83
N ALA A 57 14.15 -9.89 -17.16
CA ALA A 57 15.31 -10.20 -17.96
C ALA A 57 14.98 -11.29 -18.99
N SER A 58 15.29 -11.02 -20.26
CA SER A 58 14.96 -11.92 -21.37
C SER A 58 13.46 -12.22 -21.48
N GLY A 59 12.62 -11.21 -21.20
CA GLY A 59 11.16 -11.32 -21.24
C GLY A 59 10.55 -12.18 -20.13
N GLN A 60 11.28 -12.46 -19.07
CA GLN A 60 10.83 -13.35 -18.00
C GLN A 60 11.27 -12.91 -16.62
N ILE A 61 10.58 -13.42 -15.58
CA ILE A 61 10.95 -13.33 -14.17
C ILE A 61 10.83 -14.72 -13.53
N THR A 62 11.60 -14.96 -12.47
CA THR A 62 11.52 -16.19 -11.66
C THR A 62 11.02 -15.83 -10.26
N ILE A 63 9.89 -16.38 -9.84
CA ILE A 63 9.31 -16.18 -8.51
C ILE A 63 9.69 -17.36 -7.58
N PRO A 64 9.71 -17.15 -6.24
CA PRO A 64 10.07 -18.18 -5.28
C PRO A 64 9.18 -19.43 -5.35
N VAL A 65 9.76 -20.59 -5.01
CA VAL A 65 9.07 -21.90 -4.99
C VAL A 65 7.82 -21.92 -4.11
N ASP A 66 7.82 -21.15 -3.02
CA ASP A 66 6.67 -21.07 -2.09
C ASP A 66 5.37 -20.60 -2.77
N TYR A 67 5.48 -20.03 -3.99
CA TYR A 67 4.34 -19.52 -4.77
C TYR A 67 4.10 -20.28 -6.07
N GLU A 68 4.76 -21.42 -6.28
CA GLU A 68 4.64 -22.20 -7.53
C GLU A 68 3.22 -22.68 -7.81
N ASP A 69 2.45 -23.01 -6.77
CA ASP A 69 1.06 -23.47 -6.85
C ASP A 69 0.04 -22.33 -6.96
N SER A 70 0.49 -21.07 -7.05
CA SER A 70 -0.42 -19.93 -7.13
C SER A 70 -1.22 -19.95 -8.41
N THR A 71 -2.54 -19.83 -8.28
CA THR A 71 -3.49 -19.87 -9.41
C THR A 71 -3.55 -18.53 -10.15
N ILE A 72 -3.43 -17.43 -9.42
CA ILE A 72 -3.51 -16.06 -9.96
C ILE A 72 -2.21 -15.33 -9.66
N LEU A 73 -1.51 -14.95 -10.72
CA LEU A 73 -0.35 -14.08 -10.65
C LEU A 73 -0.68 -12.74 -11.32
N VAL A 74 -0.34 -11.65 -10.64
CA VAL A 74 -0.43 -10.31 -11.21
C VAL A 74 0.96 -9.70 -11.19
N VAL A 75 1.44 -9.32 -12.36
CA VAL A 75 2.75 -8.70 -12.56
C VAL A 75 2.54 -7.30 -13.14
N GLY A 76 3.18 -6.30 -12.58
CA GLY A 76 3.03 -4.95 -13.08
C GLY A 76 4.09 -4.00 -12.56
N LYS A 77 4.19 -2.82 -13.22
CA LYS A 77 5.13 -1.78 -12.81
C LYS A 77 4.74 -1.21 -11.45
N LYS A 78 5.69 -1.18 -10.54
CA LYS A 78 5.49 -0.64 -9.19
C LYS A 78 5.36 0.88 -9.21
N TYR A 79 4.43 1.40 -8.41
CA TYR A 79 4.35 2.83 -8.13
C TYR A 79 3.87 3.04 -6.68
N SER A 80 4.21 4.16 -6.10
CA SER A 80 3.71 4.59 -4.81
C SER A 80 2.56 5.58 -5.00
N HIS A 81 1.56 5.48 -4.14
CA HIS A 81 0.50 6.46 -4.06
C HIS A 81 0.64 7.28 -2.78
N VAL A 82 0.28 8.55 -2.86
CA VAL A 82 0.30 9.48 -1.73
C VAL A 82 -1.00 10.26 -1.70
N LEU A 83 -1.67 10.21 -0.56
CA LEU A 83 -2.75 11.12 -0.22
C LEU A 83 -2.21 12.10 0.82
N GLU A 84 -2.23 13.37 0.48
CA GLU A 84 -1.88 14.48 1.37
C GLU A 84 -3.14 15.29 1.68
N THR A 85 -3.41 15.52 2.96
CA THR A 85 -4.53 16.39 3.35
C THR A 85 -4.19 17.85 3.11
N GLN A 86 -5.21 18.70 3.01
CA GLN A 86 -5.00 20.14 3.15
C GLN A 86 -4.49 20.45 4.56
N ALA A 87 -3.90 21.63 4.73
CA ALA A 87 -3.57 22.15 6.05
C ALA A 87 -4.83 22.15 6.94
N ILE A 88 -4.68 21.62 8.14
CA ILE A 88 -5.81 21.41 9.03
C ILE A 88 -6.19 22.74 9.67
N ASP A 89 -7.47 23.08 9.56
CA ASP A 89 -8.09 24.13 10.32
C ASP A 89 -8.88 23.52 11.48
N VAL A 90 -8.34 23.63 12.68
CA VAL A 90 -9.05 23.25 13.90
C VAL A 90 -9.89 24.44 14.30
N GLY A 91 -11.16 24.45 13.89
CA GLY A 91 -12.09 25.52 14.26
C GLY A 91 -12.12 25.70 15.79
N SER A 92 -11.94 26.92 16.24
CA SER A 92 -12.08 27.29 17.65
C SER A 92 -13.40 28.05 17.87
N GLY A 93 -13.84 28.18 19.11
CA GLY A 93 -15.02 29.01 19.44
C GLY A 93 -14.86 30.49 19.04
N VAL A 94 -13.68 30.91 18.62
CA VAL A 94 -13.33 32.29 18.23
C VAL A 94 -13.15 32.43 16.72
N GLY A 95 -13.11 31.31 15.94
CA GLY A 95 -12.95 31.33 14.49
C GLY A 95 -11.98 30.28 13.98
N SER A 96 -11.37 30.55 12.81
CA SER A 96 -10.39 29.67 12.17
C SER A 96 -9.04 29.68 12.91
N SER A 97 -8.40 28.53 12.96
CA SER A 97 -7.05 28.38 13.52
C SER A 97 -5.94 28.66 12.49
N ILE A 98 -6.28 29.16 11.30
CA ILE A 98 -5.30 29.49 10.25
C ILE A 98 -4.31 30.53 10.79
N GLY A 99 -3.02 30.20 10.73
CA GLY A 99 -1.94 31.05 11.25
C GLY A 99 -1.57 30.78 12.71
N SER A 100 -2.39 30.07 13.47
CA SER A 100 -2.06 29.61 14.82
C SER A 100 -1.10 28.44 14.79
N ILE A 101 -0.40 28.21 15.89
CA ILE A 101 0.44 27.02 16.04
C ILE A 101 -0.48 25.86 16.45
N THR A 102 -0.50 24.83 15.65
CA THR A 102 -1.36 23.65 15.84
C THR A 102 -0.50 22.39 15.97
N ARG A 103 -1.02 21.41 16.67
CA ARG A 103 -0.44 20.06 16.74
C ARG A 103 -1.56 19.04 16.49
N ILE A 104 -1.29 18.05 15.65
CA ILE A 104 -2.14 16.88 15.56
C ILE A 104 -1.60 15.85 16.55
N ASP A 105 -2.42 15.41 17.46
CA ASP A 105 -2.03 14.38 18.43
C ASP A 105 -2.58 13.00 18.06
N ARG A 106 -3.69 12.95 17.31
CA ARG A 106 -4.33 11.70 16.94
C ARG A 106 -5.02 11.80 15.58
N ALA A 107 -4.89 10.74 14.79
CA ALA A 107 -5.70 10.50 13.60
C ALA A 107 -6.45 9.17 13.72
N VAL A 108 -7.69 9.14 13.30
CA VAL A 108 -8.46 7.92 13.09
C VAL A 108 -8.78 7.83 11.61
N VAL A 109 -8.30 6.79 10.97
CA VAL A 109 -8.50 6.54 9.55
C VAL A 109 -9.45 5.36 9.39
N ARG A 110 -10.53 5.57 8.66
CA ARG A 110 -11.48 4.52 8.31
C ARG A 110 -11.09 3.91 6.98
N PHE A 111 -10.72 2.66 7.02
CA PHE A 111 -10.38 1.86 5.85
C PHE A 111 -11.54 0.97 5.42
N ASN A 112 -11.60 0.67 4.13
CA ASN A 112 -12.56 -0.28 3.56
C ASN A 112 -11.84 -1.22 2.60
N ALA A 113 -11.89 -2.52 2.87
CA ALA A 113 -11.23 -3.54 2.06
C ALA A 113 -9.76 -3.17 1.75
N THR A 114 -8.97 -2.92 2.79
CA THR A 114 -7.58 -2.45 2.70
C THR A 114 -6.64 -3.52 3.24
N ALA A 115 -5.49 -3.70 2.59
CA ALA A 115 -4.45 -4.63 2.98
C ALA A 115 -3.16 -3.95 3.42
N GLN A 116 -2.91 -2.69 2.97
CA GLN A 116 -1.73 -1.93 3.35
C GLN A 116 -2.01 -0.43 3.41
N ALA A 117 -1.42 0.24 4.39
CA ALA A 117 -1.30 1.70 4.44
C ALA A 117 -0.20 2.10 5.41
N LYS A 118 0.45 3.23 5.13
CA LYS A 118 1.34 3.95 6.04
C LYS A 118 0.75 5.33 6.25
N VAL A 119 0.76 5.80 7.50
CA VAL A 119 0.16 7.09 7.86
C VAL A 119 1.14 7.89 8.71
N GLY A 120 1.24 9.18 8.47
CA GLY A 120 2.15 10.02 9.26
C GLY A 120 1.96 11.52 9.04
N PRO A 121 2.66 12.34 9.83
CA PRO A 121 2.64 13.79 9.70
C PRO A 121 3.53 14.30 8.56
N SER A 122 4.40 13.46 8.04
CA SER A 122 5.27 13.75 6.88
C SER A 122 5.63 12.46 6.17
N LEU A 123 6.13 12.55 4.93
CA LEU A 123 6.62 11.39 4.19
C LEU A 123 7.90 10.77 4.80
N ASP A 124 8.62 11.52 5.62
CA ASP A 124 9.81 11.02 6.33
C ASP A 124 9.48 10.31 7.64
N VAL A 125 8.27 10.55 8.17
CA VAL A 125 7.81 10.00 9.44
C VAL A 125 6.45 9.33 9.23
N LEU A 126 6.51 8.08 8.82
CA LEU A 126 5.33 7.25 8.53
C LEU A 126 5.29 6.07 9.49
N GLU A 127 4.11 5.78 10.00
CA GLU A 127 3.80 4.56 10.76
C GLU A 127 3.12 3.57 9.83
N GLU A 128 3.64 2.36 9.74
CA GLU A 128 3.03 1.28 8.98
C GLU A 128 1.91 0.64 9.78
N LEU A 129 0.73 0.59 9.19
CA LEU A 129 -0.43 0.00 9.83
C LEU A 129 -0.49 -1.50 9.54
N ILE A 130 -0.68 -2.27 10.60
CA ILE A 130 -0.79 -3.71 10.50
C ILE A 130 -2.24 -4.08 10.17
N PHE A 131 -2.44 -4.68 8.98
CA PHE A 131 -3.71 -5.24 8.55
C PHE A 131 -3.72 -6.77 8.64
N ARG A 132 -2.55 -7.40 8.59
CA ARG A 132 -2.41 -8.85 8.67
C ARG A 132 -2.59 -9.33 10.10
N SER A 133 -3.40 -10.37 10.29
CA SER A 133 -3.48 -11.09 11.55
C SER A 133 -2.19 -11.91 11.77
N SER A 134 -1.72 -11.99 13.02
CA SER A 134 -0.61 -12.87 13.39
C SER A 134 -0.92 -14.36 13.20
N LEU A 135 -2.17 -14.71 12.96
CA LEU A 135 -2.64 -16.09 12.75
C LEU A 135 -2.68 -16.46 11.27
N THR A 136 -2.58 -15.49 10.35
CA THR A 136 -2.59 -15.76 8.90
C THR A 136 -1.19 -16.22 8.48
N PRO A 137 -1.04 -17.42 7.88
CA PRO A 137 0.23 -17.90 7.35
C PRO A 137 0.84 -16.93 6.33
N ALA A 138 2.16 -16.94 6.19
CA ALA A 138 2.86 -15.97 5.35
C ALA A 138 2.57 -16.14 3.85
N ASP A 139 2.18 -17.32 3.43
CA ASP A 139 1.84 -17.76 2.08
C ASP A 139 0.36 -17.57 1.72
N GLU A 140 -0.50 -17.23 2.70
CA GLU A 140 -1.91 -16.93 2.44
C GLU A 140 -2.11 -15.45 2.12
N ALA A 141 -3.11 -15.19 1.27
CA ALA A 141 -3.55 -13.83 0.94
C ALA A 141 -3.94 -13.06 2.21
N ILE A 142 -3.59 -11.77 2.23
CA ILE A 142 -3.99 -10.89 3.32
C ILE A 142 -5.50 -10.66 3.20
N ASP A 143 -6.25 -10.94 4.28
CA ASP A 143 -7.64 -10.57 4.36
C ASP A 143 -7.81 -9.05 4.27
N LEU A 144 -8.71 -8.63 3.40
CA LEU A 144 -9.00 -7.21 3.26
C LEU A 144 -9.79 -6.71 4.47
N VAL A 145 -9.19 -5.79 5.19
CA VAL A 145 -9.74 -5.26 6.45
C VAL A 145 -10.60 -4.03 6.20
N THR A 146 -11.79 -4.02 6.79
CA THR A 146 -12.66 -2.85 6.89
C THR A 146 -12.77 -2.48 8.36
N ASP A 147 -12.01 -1.46 8.78
CA ASP A 147 -11.89 -1.10 10.20
C ASP A 147 -11.42 0.36 10.35
N ASP A 148 -11.58 0.89 11.57
CA ASP A 148 -11.04 2.17 11.99
C ASP A 148 -9.69 1.96 12.68
N LYS A 149 -8.62 2.51 12.11
CA LYS A 149 -7.27 2.49 12.71
C LYS A 149 -6.96 3.83 13.36
N GLU A 150 -6.58 3.77 14.62
CA GLU A 150 -6.16 4.93 15.39
C GLU A 150 -4.64 5.02 15.42
N ILE A 151 -4.12 6.21 15.09
CA ILE A 151 -2.70 6.51 15.06
C ILE A 151 -2.44 7.72 15.98
N SER A 152 -1.47 7.61 16.86
CA SER A 152 -1.04 8.70 17.72
C SER A 152 0.22 9.35 17.16
N PHE A 153 0.15 10.62 16.85
CA PHE A 153 1.30 11.36 16.34
C PHE A 153 2.10 11.98 17.49
N LEU A 154 3.38 11.65 17.55
CA LEU A 154 4.35 12.26 18.46
C LEU A 154 4.96 13.53 17.86
N GLY A 155 4.26 14.19 16.95
CA GLY A 155 4.71 15.40 16.28
C GLY A 155 4.81 16.61 17.20
N GLY A 156 5.60 17.60 16.78
CA GLY A 156 5.69 18.92 17.40
C GLY A 156 4.51 19.81 17.04
N TYR A 157 4.61 21.07 17.41
CA TYR A 157 3.69 22.13 17.00
C TYR A 157 4.16 22.78 15.71
N GLY A 158 3.27 22.97 14.75
CA GLY A 158 3.55 23.61 13.48
C GLY A 158 2.45 24.59 13.06
N ARG A 159 2.71 25.37 12.01
CA ARG A 159 1.72 26.30 11.43
C ARG A 159 0.90 25.70 10.30
N VAL A 160 1.40 24.60 9.73
CA VAL A 160 0.81 23.92 8.59
C VAL A 160 0.91 22.43 8.85
N GLU A 161 -0.03 21.93 9.62
CA GLU A 161 -0.10 20.50 9.93
C GLU A 161 -0.91 19.76 8.88
N ARG A 162 -0.39 18.64 8.43
CA ARG A 162 -0.97 17.77 7.41
C ARG A 162 -0.84 16.32 7.83
N VAL A 163 -1.64 15.47 7.20
CA VAL A 163 -1.53 14.03 7.34
C VAL A 163 -1.29 13.43 5.97
N PHE A 164 -0.36 12.51 5.91
CA PHE A 164 0.00 11.75 4.72
C PHE A 164 -0.44 10.30 4.89
N ILE A 165 -1.07 9.76 3.86
CA ILE A 165 -1.41 8.34 3.78
C ILE A 165 -0.78 7.83 2.48
N THR A 166 0.04 6.79 2.58
CA THR A 166 0.78 6.26 1.44
C THR A 166 0.83 4.74 1.47
N GLY A 167 1.10 4.16 0.32
CA GLY A 167 1.43 2.75 0.14
C GLY A 167 2.35 2.58 -1.05
N SER A 168 3.20 1.57 -0.99
CA SER A 168 4.19 1.27 -2.03
C SER A 168 3.98 -0.11 -2.65
N ASP A 169 3.35 -1.01 -1.93
CA ASP A 169 3.15 -2.37 -2.43
C ASP A 169 1.84 -2.45 -3.23
N PRO A 170 1.74 -3.38 -4.18
CA PRO A 170 0.58 -3.52 -5.05
C PRO A 170 -0.62 -4.16 -4.32
N LEU A 171 -0.97 -3.60 -3.20
CA LEU A 171 -2.07 -4.04 -2.35
C LEU A 171 -3.15 -2.95 -2.26
N PRO A 172 -4.43 -3.34 -2.13
CA PRO A 172 -5.51 -2.37 -2.09
C PRO A 172 -5.44 -1.47 -0.85
N CYS A 173 -5.64 -0.17 -1.06
CA CYS A 173 -5.74 0.84 -0.02
C CYS A 173 -6.93 1.75 -0.29
N ASN A 174 -8.00 1.62 0.48
CA ASN A 174 -9.21 2.43 0.36
C ASN A 174 -9.46 3.20 1.65
N VAL A 175 -9.34 4.52 1.60
CA VAL A 175 -9.64 5.42 2.70
C VAL A 175 -11.01 6.04 2.49
N THR A 176 -11.92 5.87 3.44
CA THR A 176 -13.28 6.37 3.36
C THR A 176 -13.50 7.60 4.24
N CYS A 177 -12.80 7.70 5.36
CA CYS A 177 -12.90 8.82 6.28
C CYS A 177 -11.58 9.03 7.02
N LEU A 178 -11.29 10.28 7.33
CA LEU A 178 -10.18 10.68 8.19
C LEU A 178 -10.74 11.63 9.26
N SER A 179 -10.59 11.24 10.52
CA SER A 179 -10.93 12.09 11.69
C SER A 179 -9.63 12.47 12.41
N LEU A 180 -9.46 13.75 12.63
CA LEU A 180 -8.26 14.29 13.24
C LEU A 180 -8.57 14.98 14.55
N ARG A 181 -7.73 14.76 15.55
CA ARG A 181 -7.73 15.54 16.77
C ARG A 181 -6.48 16.41 16.80
N GLY A 182 -6.70 17.72 16.88
CA GLY A 182 -5.66 18.71 16.97
C GLY A 182 -5.81 19.57 18.22
N ILE A 183 -4.70 20.14 18.65
CA ILE A 183 -4.62 21.09 19.75
C ILE A 183 -4.01 22.37 19.20
N THR A 184 -4.66 23.50 19.43
CA THR A 184 -4.16 24.83 19.07
C THR A 184 -3.49 25.44 20.31
N ALA A 185 -2.31 25.97 20.13
CA ALA A 185 -1.69 26.80 21.16
C ALA A 185 -2.12 28.25 20.91
N ASP A 186 -2.87 28.81 21.84
CA ASP A 186 -3.08 30.27 21.90
C ASP A 186 -1.77 30.93 22.32
N ILE A 187 -1.27 31.83 21.48
CA ILE A 187 -0.11 32.68 21.77
C ILE A 187 -0.63 34.04 22.17
#